data_da8278b4ee85358984ec9c9d4c11fafd
#
_entry.id   da8278b4ee85358984ec9c9d4c11fafd
#
_cell.length_a   1.000
_cell.length_b   1.000
_cell.length_c   1.000
_cell.angle_alpha   90.00
_cell.angle_beta   90.00
_cell.angle_gamma   90.00
#
_symmetry.space_group_name_H-M   'P 1'
#
loop_
_entity.id
_entity.type
_entity.pdbx_description
1 polymer ?
#
loop_
_entity_poly.entity_id
_entity_poly.type
_entity_poly.pdbx_seq_one_letter_code
_entity_poly.pdbx_strand_id
1 'polypeptide(L)'
;MSPQPSYDQKFSVFVTRRWPQAAEEALADHFDVTFNKDDKPLSRDALIDGFASHDIAAPTVSDSIDADIIAAGAAGRCRLIANYGVGVNHIDLAAASASGMPVTNTPGVLTDATADIAMTLMLMLCRRAGEGERELRAGDWTGWRPTHLVGRALSGKTLGIIGMGRIGRAVAQRAHFGFGMDVVFQNRSPVDDGADVGARQLADVAAVCAA
;
A
#
# COMPACT_ATOMS: atom_id res chain seq x y z
N MET A 1 -25.87 -21.84 30.43
CA MET A 1 -25.87 -21.02 29.22
C MET A 1 -25.84 -19.59 29.67
N SER A 2 -24.67 -18.93 29.56
CA SER A 2 -24.59 -17.50 29.84
C SER A 2 -25.32 -16.74 28.72
N PRO A 3 -26.13 -15.70 29.06
CA PRO A 3 -26.81 -14.93 28.04
C PRO A 3 -25.78 -14.26 27.13
N GLN A 4 -25.93 -14.43 25.82
CA GLN A 4 -25.17 -13.63 24.86
C GLN A 4 -25.57 -12.17 25.04
N PRO A 5 -24.63 -11.22 25.07
CA PRO A 5 -25.01 -9.81 25.14
C PRO A 5 -25.77 -9.48 23.85
N SER A 6 -26.96 -8.91 24.00
CA SER A 6 -27.73 -8.32 22.91
C SER A 6 -26.97 -7.04 22.46
N TYR A 7 -26.21 -7.11 21.38
CA TYR A 7 -25.64 -5.93 20.74
C TYR A 7 -26.75 -5.23 19.93
N ASP A 8 -27.67 -4.59 20.60
CA ASP A 8 -28.72 -3.78 19.95
C ASP A 8 -28.19 -2.44 19.41
N GLN A 9 -26.95 -2.06 19.77
CA GLN A 9 -26.35 -0.82 19.33
C GLN A 9 -25.16 -1.13 18.41
N LYS A 10 -25.25 -0.71 17.13
CA LYS A 10 -24.12 -0.79 16.19
C LYS A 10 -23.00 0.13 16.66
N PHE A 11 -21.74 -0.33 16.54
CA PHE A 11 -20.58 0.54 16.72
C PHE A 11 -20.54 1.60 15.63
N SER A 12 -20.13 2.83 16.01
CA SER A 12 -19.94 3.91 15.06
C SER A 12 -18.56 3.85 14.44
N VAL A 13 -18.48 4.02 13.10
CA VAL A 13 -17.23 3.97 12.32
C VAL A 13 -17.06 5.27 11.55
N PHE A 14 -15.89 5.89 11.70
CA PHE A 14 -15.47 7.06 10.95
C PHE A 14 -14.52 6.67 9.83
N VAL A 15 -14.94 6.81 8.56
CA VAL A 15 -14.19 6.45 7.37
C VAL A 15 -13.64 7.73 6.72
N THR A 16 -12.32 7.86 6.64
CA THR A 16 -11.67 9.11 6.22
C THR A 16 -11.62 9.33 4.70
N ARG A 17 -11.79 8.28 3.89
CA ARG A 17 -11.79 8.34 2.43
C ARG A 17 -12.87 7.42 1.86
N ARG A 18 -13.20 7.60 0.58
CA ARG A 18 -14.12 6.66 -0.09
C ARG A 18 -13.46 5.30 -0.28
N TRP A 19 -14.26 4.27 -0.09
CA TRP A 19 -13.88 2.89 -0.36
C TRP A 19 -14.66 2.36 -1.59
N PRO A 20 -14.27 1.20 -2.17
CA PRO A 20 -15.11 0.54 -3.16
C PRO A 20 -16.54 0.35 -2.64
N GLN A 21 -17.53 0.64 -3.49
CA GLN A 21 -18.93 0.68 -3.12
C GLN A 21 -19.39 -0.56 -2.34
N ALA A 22 -19.02 -1.76 -2.81
CA ALA A 22 -19.38 -3.01 -2.13
C ALA A 22 -18.82 -3.12 -0.71
N ALA A 23 -17.66 -2.50 -0.43
CA ALA A 23 -17.08 -2.48 0.91
C ALA A 23 -17.81 -1.46 1.81
N GLU A 24 -18.18 -0.29 1.26
CA GLU A 24 -18.99 0.70 2.01
C GLU A 24 -20.37 0.15 2.36
N GLU A 25 -21.03 -0.54 1.42
CA GLU A 25 -22.33 -1.20 1.65
C GLU A 25 -22.22 -2.28 2.74
N ALA A 26 -21.25 -3.18 2.64
CA ALA A 26 -21.02 -4.22 3.63
C ALA A 26 -20.71 -3.63 5.02
N LEU A 27 -19.98 -2.51 5.08
CA LEU A 27 -19.68 -1.84 6.34
C LEU A 27 -20.97 -1.23 6.94
N ALA A 28 -21.80 -0.58 6.13
CA ALA A 28 -23.06 0.05 6.56
C ALA A 28 -24.11 -0.96 7.04
N ASP A 29 -24.08 -2.18 6.53
CA ASP A 29 -24.98 -3.26 6.99
C ASP A 29 -24.74 -3.63 8.46
N HIS A 30 -23.48 -3.52 8.92
CA HIS A 30 -23.08 -3.97 10.25
C HIS A 30 -22.78 -2.84 11.25
N PHE A 31 -22.47 -1.64 10.77
CA PHE A 31 -22.02 -0.50 11.58
C PHE A 31 -22.83 0.76 11.30
N ASP A 32 -22.76 1.72 12.23
CA ASP A 32 -23.22 3.10 12.01
C ASP A 32 -22.06 3.90 11.44
N VAL A 33 -22.08 4.19 10.12
CA VAL A 33 -20.90 4.67 9.41
C VAL A 33 -21.03 6.12 8.98
N THR A 34 -20.03 6.91 9.34
CA THR A 34 -19.82 8.26 8.81
C THR A 34 -18.77 8.20 7.70
N PHE A 35 -19.23 8.35 6.44
CA PHE A 35 -18.36 8.38 5.27
C PHE A 35 -17.95 9.79 4.88
N ASN A 36 -16.70 9.96 4.47
CA ASN A 36 -16.22 11.16 3.78
C ASN A 36 -16.73 11.16 2.31
N LYS A 37 -17.90 11.75 2.07
CA LYS A 37 -18.61 11.70 0.79
C LYS A 37 -17.86 12.39 -0.36
N ASP A 38 -17.09 13.43 -0.06
CA ASP A 38 -16.39 14.24 -1.06
C ASP A 38 -15.05 13.63 -1.48
N ASP A 39 -14.58 12.60 -0.80
CA ASP A 39 -13.28 11.95 -1.00
C ASP A 39 -12.09 12.93 -1.03
N LYS A 40 -12.19 14.04 -0.31
CA LYS A 40 -11.08 14.99 -0.13
C LYS A 40 -10.31 14.66 1.15
N PRO A 41 -9.00 14.97 1.19
CA PRO A 41 -8.27 14.89 2.44
C PRO A 41 -8.97 15.70 3.54
N LEU A 42 -9.16 15.09 4.69
CA LEU A 42 -9.77 15.76 5.83
C LEU A 42 -8.75 16.70 6.49
N SER A 43 -9.24 17.78 7.08
CA SER A 43 -8.42 18.65 7.91
C SER A 43 -8.02 17.93 9.21
N ARG A 44 -6.96 18.42 9.86
CA ARG A 44 -6.53 17.89 11.16
C ARG A 44 -7.65 17.96 12.20
N ASP A 45 -8.38 19.07 12.25
CA ASP A 45 -9.50 19.24 13.19
C ASP A 45 -10.63 18.26 12.91
N ALA A 46 -10.96 18.00 11.64
CA ALA A 46 -11.95 17.00 11.27
C ALA A 46 -11.51 15.58 11.65
N LEU A 47 -10.22 15.25 11.58
CA LEU A 47 -9.69 13.98 12.07
C LEU A 47 -9.79 13.88 13.59
N ILE A 48 -9.46 14.94 14.33
CA ILE A 48 -9.61 15.01 15.79
C ILE A 48 -11.07 14.77 16.19
N ASP A 49 -12.00 15.49 15.58
CA ASP A 49 -13.44 15.37 15.87
C ASP A 49 -13.97 13.97 15.52
N GLY A 50 -13.55 13.43 14.38
CA GLY A 50 -13.93 12.08 13.94
C GLY A 50 -13.44 11.01 14.91
N PHE A 51 -12.18 11.07 15.32
CA PHE A 51 -11.61 10.15 16.30
C PHE A 51 -12.27 10.27 17.67
N ALA A 52 -12.56 11.50 18.14
CA ALA A 52 -13.19 11.71 19.45
C ALA A 52 -14.64 11.22 19.51
N SER A 53 -15.38 11.27 18.40
CA SER A 53 -16.82 11.04 18.36
C SER A 53 -17.27 9.64 17.94
N HIS A 54 -16.36 8.80 17.38
CA HIS A 54 -16.71 7.46 16.89
C HIS A 54 -15.96 6.36 17.65
N ASP A 55 -16.52 5.16 17.67
CA ASP A 55 -15.94 4.00 18.36
C ASP A 55 -14.74 3.41 17.60
N ILE A 56 -14.77 3.51 16.27
CA ILE A 56 -13.74 3.00 15.36
C ILE A 56 -13.36 4.11 14.37
N ALA A 57 -12.07 4.34 14.20
CA ALA A 57 -11.55 5.19 13.12
C ALA A 57 -10.92 4.33 12.03
N ALA A 58 -11.29 4.57 10.79
CA ALA A 58 -10.82 3.83 9.62
C ALA A 58 -10.05 4.76 8.65
N PRO A 59 -8.81 5.14 9.00
CA PRO A 59 -7.96 5.97 8.15
C PRO A 59 -7.38 5.19 6.99
N THR A 60 -6.83 5.94 6.03
CA THR A 60 -6.05 5.42 4.91
C THR A 60 -4.62 5.95 4.94
N VAL A 61 -3.75 5.44 4.07
CA VAL A 61 -2.34 5.86 3.96
C VAL A 61 -2.14 7.33 3.58
N SER A 62 -3.18 8.03 3.18
CA SER A 62 -3.15 9.46 2.85
C SER A 62 -3.38 10.39 4.05
N ASP A 63 -3.79 9.83 5.18
CA ASP A 63 -4.02 10.58 6.41
C ASP A 63 -2.72 10.69 7.23
N SER A 64 -2.66 11.66 8.15
CA SER A 64 -1.56 11.77 9.11
C SER A 64 -2.16 11.71 10.51
N ILE A 65 -2.00 10.56 11.17
CA ILE A 65 -2.58 10.26 12.48
C ILE A 65 -1.50 10.39 13.53
N ASP A 66 -1.33 11.61 14.04
CA ASP A 66 -0.34 11.96 15.05
C ASP A 66 -0.81 11.64 16.49
N ALA A 67 0.07 11.88 17.45
CA ALA A 67 -0.20 11.62 18.86
C ALA A 67 -1.40 12.40 19.41
N ASP A 68 -1.65 13.63 18.94
CA ASP A 68 -2.77 14.45 19.43
C ASP A 68 -4.11 13.92 18.94
N ILE A 69 -4.20 13.45 17.67
CA ILE A 69 -5.40 12.82 17.12
C ILE A 69 -5.71 11.54 17.90
N ILE A 70 -4.68 10.73 18.18
CA ILE A 70 -4.82 9.49 18.96
C ILE A 70 -5.27 9.81 20.39
N ALA A 71 -4.68 10.83 21.03
CA ALA A 71 -5.05 11.25 22.38
C ALA A 71 -6.50 11.75 22.44
N ALA A 72 -6.95 12.53 21.46
CA ALA A 72 -8.35 12.96 21.34
C ALA A 72 -9.29 11.76 21.20
N GLY A 73 -8.94 10.79 20.37
CA GLY A 73 -9.70 9.54 20.22
C GLY A 73 -9.78 8.75 21.53
N ALA A 74 -8.65 8.58 22.22
CA ALA A 74 -8.57 7.83 23.49
C ALA A 74 -9.35 8.52 24.62
N ALA A 75 -9.33 9.84 24.68
CA ALA A 75 -10.14 10.63 25.61
C ALA A 75 -11.63 10.61 25.27
N GLY A 76 -11.97 10.43 23.99
CA GLY A 76 -13.31 10.32 23.47
C GLY A 76 -13.80 8.86 23.41
N ARG A 77 -14.36 8.50 22.25
CA ARG A 77 -15.01 7.19 22.06
C ARG A 77 -14.14 6.16 21.34
N CYS A 78 -13.07 6.55 20.63
CA CYS A 78 -12.31 5.64 19.79
C CYS A 78 -11.62 4.54 20.59
N ARG A 79 -11.79 3.30 20.13
CA ARG A 79 -11.23 2.09 20.76
C ARG A 79 -10.45 1.23 19.77
N LEU A 80 -10.47 1.58 18.47
CA LEU A 80 -9.81 0.83 17.42
C LEU A 80 -9.45 1.76 16.26
N ILE A 81 -8.22 1.66 15.76
CA ILE A 81 -7.82 2.21 14.46
C ILE A 81 -7.79 1.06 13.45
N ALA A 82 -8.77 1.03 12.55
CA ALA A 82 -8.89 0.03 11.48
C ALA A 82 -8.28 0.58 10.18
N ASN A 83 -6.96 0.52 10.05
CA ASN A 83 -6.26 1.12 8.92
C ASN A 83 -6.55 0.42 7.60
N TYR A 84 -7.09 1.16 6.62
CA TYR A 84 -7.29 0.67 5.25
C TYR A 84 -5.97 0.76 4.46
N GLY A 85 -5.11 -0.22 4.65
CA GLY A 85 -3.80 -0.31 4.01
C GLY A 85 -2.85 -1.25 4.76
N VAL A 86 -1.75 -1.62 4.11
CA VAL A 86 -0.71 -2.46 4.72
C VAL A 86 0.25 -1.61 5.55
N GLY A 87 0.67 -0.46 4.99
CA GLY A 87 1.58 0.46 5.65
C GLY A 87 0.91 1.21 6.79
N VAL A 88 1.67 1.47 7.85
CA VAL A 88 1.21 2.18 9.06
C VAL A 88 2.11 3.36 9.42
N ASN A 89 2.98 3.81 8.50
CA ASN A 89 3.94 4.89 8.75
C ASN A 89 3.28 6.26 8.99
N HIS A 90 2.03 6.42 8.60
CA HIS A 90 1.20 7.60 8.79
C HIS A 90 0.48 7.62 10.14
N ILE A 91 0.66 6.58 10.97
CA ILE A 91 0.05 6.44 12.30
C ILE A 91 1.16 6.42 13.34
N ASP A 92 1.05 7.24 14.37
CA ASP A 92 1.95 7.18 15.53
C ASP A 92 1.63 5.93 16.37
N LEU A 93 2.30 4.83 16.04
CA LEU A 93 2.10 3.55 16.74
C LEU A 93 2.54 3.59 18.21
N ALA A 94 3.50 4.47 18.56
CA ALA A 94 3.96 4.60 19.94
C ALA A 94 2.85 5.27 20.79
N ALA A 95 2.25 6.33 20.27
CA ALA A 95 1.11 7.00 20.91
C ALA A 95 -0.12 6.06 21.00
N ALA A 96 -0.42 5.31 19.95
CA ALA A 96 -1.51 4.33 19.95
C ALA A 96 -1.30 3.26 21.02
N SER A 97 -0.09 2.70 21.11
CA SER A 97 0.27 1.72 22.13
C SER A 97 0.18 2.29 23.54
N ALA A 98 0.70 3.50 23.77
CA ALA A 98 0.64 4.17 25.07
C ALA A 98 -0.79 4.45 25.51
N SER A 99 -1.69 4.70 24.57
CA SER A 99 -3.13 4.93 24.82
C SER A 99 -3.95 3.63 24.91
N GLY A 100 -3.33 2.46 24.74
CA GLY A 100 -4.03 1.18 24.69
C GLY A 100 -4.95 1.01 23.49
N MET A 101 -4.75 1.78 22.41
CA MET A 101 -5.58 1.77 21.20
C MET A 101 -4.99 0.81 20.17
N PRO A 102 -5.62 -0.32 19.88
CA PRO A 102 -5.14 -1.26 18.88
C PRO A 102 -5.20 -0.66 17.47
N VAL A 103 -4.23 -1.04 16.64
CA VAL A 103 -4.15 -0.66 15.22
C VAL A 103 -4.16 -1.94 14.39
N THR A 104 -5.10 -2.06 13.47
CA THR A 104 -5.13 -3.16 12.49
C THR A 104 -4.74 -2.67 11.10
N ASN A 105 -4.30 -3.58 10.25
CA ASN A 105 -3.98 -3.31 8.85
C ASN A 105 -4.42 -4.48 7.96
N THR A 106 -4.23 -4.37 6.64
CA THR A 106 -4.70 -5.34 5.63
C THR A 106 -3.54 -6.04 4.92
N PRO A 107 -2.74 -6.90 5.59
CA PRO A 107 -1.58 -7.53 4.97
C PRO A 107 -1.99 -8.61 3.95
N GLY A 108 -1.20 -8.74 2.86
CA GLY A 108 -1.33 -9.82 1.88
C GLY A 108 -2.27 -9.52 0.70
N VAL A 109 -3.31 -8.73 0.88
CA VAL A 109 -4.38 -8.53 -0.13
C VAL A 109 -3.95 -7.74 -1.37
N LEU A 110 -2.87 -6.97 -1.29
CA LEU A 110 -2.41 -6.09 -2.38
C LEU A 110 -1.05 -6.51 -2.98
N THR A 111 -0.47 -7.61 -2.52
CA THR A 111 0.90 -8.02 -2.90
C THR A 111 1.05 -8.15 -4.41
N ASP A 112 0.17 -8.88 -5.07
CA ASP A 112 0.23 -9.14 -6.51
C ASP A 112 -0.04 -7.87 -7.32
N ALA A 113 -1.08 -7.12 -6.98
CA ALA A 113 -1.39 -5.87 -7.65
C ALA A 113 -0.23 -4.85 -7.58
N THR A 114 0.44 -4.76 -6.42
CA THR A 114 1.61 -3.88 -6.26
C THR A 114 2.81 -4.37 -7.06
N ALA A 115 3.04 -5.69 -7.09
CA ALA A 115 4.11 -6.29 -7.89
C ALA A 115 3.85 -6.10 -9.40
N ASP A 116 2.61 -6.20 -9.85
CA ASP A 116 2.22 -5.95 -11.24
C ASP A 116 2.49 -4.51 -11.67
N ILE A 117 2.17 -3.54 -10.81
CA ILE A 117 2.51 -2.12 -11.05
C ILE A 117 4.02 -1.91 -11.10
N ALA A 118 4.79 -2.54 -10.23
CA ALA A 118 6.26 -2.43 -10.27
C ALA A 118 6.82 -2.93 -11.60
N MET A 119 6.36 -4.10 -12.07
CA MET A 119 6.75 -4.65 -13.38
C MET A 119 6.27 -3.76 -14.54
N THR A 120 5.05 -3.25 -14.47
CA THR A 120 4.50 -2.32 -15.46
C THR A 120 5.37 -1.08 -15.59
N LEU A 121 5.74 -0.45 -14.48
CA LEU A 121 6.57 0.76 -14.48
C LEU A 121 7.98 0.48 -15.04
N MET A 122 8.59 -0.66 -14.70
CA MET A 122 9.88 -1.06 -15.27
C MET A 122 9.78 -1.26 -16.78
N LEU A 123 8.75 -1.94 -17.27
CA LEU A 123 8.51 -2.14 -18.70
C LEU A 123 8.24 -0.81 -19.40
N MET A 124 7.39 0.03 -18.85
CA MET A 124 7.07 1.35 -19.43
C MET A 124 8.32 2.23 -19.55
N LEU A 125 9.17 2.23 -18.52
CA LEU A 125 10.42 2.99 -18.54
C LEU A 125 11.42 2.43 -19.56
N CYS A 126 11.70 1.13 -19.50
CA CYS A 126 12.70 0.49 -20.36
C CYS A 126 12.27 0.48 -21.84
N ARG A 127 11.00 0.36 -22.12
CA ARG A 127 10.46 0.32 -23.48
C ARG A 127 9.95 1.69 -23.97
N ARG A 128 10.14 2.76 -23.17
CA ARG A 128 9.70 4.13 -23.48
C ARG A 128 8.21 4.22 -23.84
N ALA A 129 7.37 3.36 -23.20
CA ALA A 129 5.97 3.24 -23.56
C ALA A 129 5.19 4.53 -23.34
N GLY A 130 5.47 5.28 -22.26
CA GLY A 130 4.82 6.56 -22.01
C GLY A 130 5.19 7.67 -23.02
N GLU A 131 6.38 7.61 -23.63
CA GLU A 131 6.76 8.53 -24.72
C GLU A 131 5.98 8.18 -25.99
N GLY A 132 5.95 6.90 -26.34
CA GLY A 132 5.20 6.43 -27.53
C GLY A 132 3.70 6.68 -27.43
N GLU A 133 3.13 6.51 -26.24
CA GLU A 133 1.72 6.80 -26.00
C GLU A 133 1.39 8.29 -26.19
N ARG A 134 2.24 9.19 -25.66
CA ARG A 134 2.07 10.65 -25.86
C ARG A 134 2.19 11.05 -27.32
N GLU A 135 3.21 10.54 -28.03
CA GLU A 135 3.41 10.79 -29.47
C GLU A 135 2.20 10.33 -30.30
N LEU A 136 1.69 9.13 -30.01
CA LEU A 136 0.52 8.59 -30.72
C LEU A 136 -0.73 9.47 -30.48
N ARG A 137 -0.98 9.88 -29.22
CA ARG A 137 -2.12 10.75 -28.89
C ARG A 137 -2.00 12.15 -29.46
N ALA A 138 -0.78 12.66 -29.60
CA ALA A 138 -0.54 13.96 -30.24
C ALA A 138 -0.74 13.93 -31.77
N GLY A 139 -0.84 12.74 -32.37
CA GLY A 139 -0.91 12.58 -33.82
C GLY A 139 0.46 12.72 -34.53
N ASP A 140 1.55 12.71 -33.77
CA ASP A 140 2.90 12.92 -34.28
C ASP A 140 3.55 11.62 -34.80
N TRP A 141 2.91 10.46 -34.52
CA TRP A 141 3.44 9.19 -35.00
C TRP A 141 3.24 9.02 -36.51
N THR A 142 4.36 8.96 -37.23
CA THR A 142 4.38 8.91 -38.71
C THR A 142 4.65 7.49 -39.26
N GLY A 143 4.55 6.48 -38.42
CA GLY A 143 4.81 5.09 -38.78
C GLY A 143 6.07 4.51 -38.13
N TRP A 144 6.31 3.22 -38.37
CA TRP A 144 7.46 2.52 -37.81
C TRP A 144 8.78 3.04 -38.41
N ARG A 145 9.77 3.22 -37.53
CA ARG A 145 11.15 3.62 -37.90
C ARG A 145 12.13 2.78 -37.09
N PRO A 146 13.22 2.25 -37.69
CA PRO A 146 14.16 1.33 -37.00
C PRO A 146 14.91 1.96 -35.82
N THR A 147 15.08 3.29 -35.81
CA THR A 147 15.78 4.04 -34.76
C THR A 147 14.85 4.79 -33.82
N HIS A 148 13.53 4.63 -33.97
CA HIS A 148 12.55 5.36 -33.20
C HIS A 148 12.18 4.61 -31.91
N LEU A 149 12.12 5.32 -30.80
CA LEU A 149 11.79 4.81 -29.48
C LEU A 149 12.58 3.54 -29.10
N VAL A 150 13.85 3.48 -29.51
CA VAL A 150 14.74 2.39 -29.13
C VAL A 150 14.89 2.36 -27.61
N GLY A 151 14.38 1.31 -26.99
CA GLY A 151 14.43 1.08 -25.56
C GLY A 151 15.45 0.03 -25.17
N ARG A 152 15.39 -0.41 -23.91
CA ARG A 152 16.21 -1.49 -23.36
C ARG A 152 15.35 -2.72 -23.09
N ALA A 153 15.89 -3.92 -23.30
CA ALA A 153 15.24 -5.16 -22.87
C ALA A 153 15.49 -5.38 -21.37
N LEU A 154 14.51 -5.97 -20.70
CA LEU A 154 14.69 -6.48 -19.34
C LEU A 154 15.32 -7.87 -19.33
N SER A 155 15.04 -8.68 -20.36
CA SER A 155 15.48 -10.07 -20.44
C SER A 155 16.99 -10.21 -20.24
N GLY A 156 17.37 -11.12 -19.34
CA GLY A 156 18.76 -11.44 -19.01
C GLY A 156 19.51 -10.31 -18.29
N LYS A 157 18.81 -9.34 -17.73
CA LYS A 157 19.40 -8.28 -16.90
C LYS A 157 19.34 -8.64 -15.42
N THR A 158 20.13 -7.95 -14.60
CA THR A 158 20.05 -8.04 -13.15
C THR A 158 18.97 -7.08 -12.63
N LEU A 159 18.12 -7.59 -11.74
CA LEU A 159 17.18 -6.79 -10.96
C LEU A 159 17.69 -6.63 -9.53
N GLY A 160 17.90 -5.39 -9.11
CA GLY A 160 18.20 -5.06 -7.73
C GLY A 160 16.92 -4.74 -6.94
N ILE A 161 16.71 -5.39 -5.80
CA ILE A 161 15.55 -5.19 -4.93
C ILE A 161 16.00 -4.68 -3.55
N ILE A 162 15.47 -3.55 -3.14
CA ILE A 162 15.65 -3.03 -1.79
C ILE A 162 14.41 -3.40 -0.96
N GLY A 163 14.55 -4.46 -0.14
CA GLY A 163 13.45 -5.00 0.64
C GLY A 163 12.82 -6.26 0.03
N MET A 164 13.30 -7.44 0.40
CA MET A 164 12.79 -8.76 -0.02
C MET A 164 11.64 -9.24 0.89
N GLY A 165 10.63 -8.38 1.07
CA GLY A 165 9.37 -8.72 1.73
C GLY A 165 8.38 -9.40 0.77
N ARG A 166 7.09 -9.46 1.14
CA ARG A 166 6.04 -10.06 0.28
C ARG A 166 6.04 -9.51 -1.14
N ILE A 167 6.04 -8.18 -1.30
CA ILE A 167 6.02 -7.51 -2.60
C ILE A 167 7.34 -7.75 -3.34
N GLY A 168 8.49 -7.58 -2.68
CA GLY A 168 9.81 -7.82 -3.29
C GLY A 168 9.94 -9.23 -3.87
N ARG A 169 9.49 -10.24 -3.13
CA ARG A 169 9.44 -11.65 -3.60
C ARG A 169 8.53 -11.82 -4.81
N ALA A 170 7.35 -11.23 -4.79
CA ALA A 170 6.40 -11.30 -5.91
C ALA A 170 6.94 -10.62 -7.18
N VAL A 171 7.68 -9.51 -7.05
CA VAL A 171 8.40 -8.86 -8.15
C VAL A 171 9.56 -9.74 -8.64
N ALA A 172 10.35 -10.30 -7.72
CA ALA A 172 11.47 -11.20 -8.06
C ALA A 172 11.01 -12.40 -8.91
N GLN A 173 9.92 -13.06 -8.51
CA GLN A 173 9.35 -14.18 -9.27
C GLN A 173 8.92 -13.77 -10.67
N ARG A 174 8.22 -12.64 -10.82
CA ARG A 174 7.79 -12.12 -12.13
C ARG A 174 8.99 -11.78 -13.03
N ALA A 175 10.00 -11.14 -12.47
CA ALA A 175 11.20 -10.76 -13.21
C ALA A 175 12.02 -11.98 -13.61
N HIS A 176 12.22 -12.93 -12.71
CA HIS A 176 13.00 -14.14 -12.98
C HIS A 176 12.31 -15.05 -13.98
N PHE A 177 11.09 -15.52 -13.67
CA PHE A 177 10.40 -16.48 -14.53
C PHE A 177 9.84 -15.88 -15.81
N GLY A 178 9.46 -14.57 -15.80
CA GLY A 178 8.92 -13.91 -16.98
C GLY A 178 9.96 -13.34 -17.93
N PHE A 179 11.12 -12.91 -17.42
CA PHE A 179 12.14 -12.20 -18.19
C PHE A 179 13.53 -12.82 -18.09
N GLY A 180 13.72 -13.92 -17.35
CA GLY A 180 15.03 -14.54 -17.15
C GLY A 180 16.03 -13.62 -16.47
N MET A 181 15.56 -12.74 -15.57
CA MET A 181 16.44 -11.82 -14.86
C MET A 181 17.14 -12.52 -13.70
N ASP A 182 18.40 -12.18 -13.48
CA ASP A 182 19.08 -12.45 -12.21
C ASP A 182 18.58 -11.48 -11.15
N VAL A 183 18.42 -11.95 -9.89
CA VAL A 183 17.92 -11.13 -8.80
C VAL A 183 18.98 -10.97 -7.71
N VAL A 184 19.27 -9.73 -7.36
CA VAL A 184 20.07 -9.39 -6.17
C VAL A 184 19.23 -8.50 -5.25
N PHE A 185 19.44 -8.58 -3.94
CA PHE A 185 18.65 -7.78 -3.04
C PHE A 185 19.43 -7.36 -1.78
N GLN A 186 18.92 -6.33 -1.13
CA GLN A 186 19.31 -5.95 0.22
C GLN A 186 18.09 -5.98 1.15
N ASN A 187 18.28 -6.45 2.37
CA ASN A 187 17.27 -6.44 3.41
C ASN A 187 17.94 -6.19 4.78
N ARG A 188 17.21 -5.57 5.71
CA ARG A 188 17.76 -5.24 7.05
C ARG A 188 18.18 -6.47 7.86
N SER A 189 17.45 -7.56 7.70
CA SER A 189 17.77 -8.85 8.32
C SER A 189 18.03 -9.89 7.22
N PRO A 190 18.78 -10.96 7.52
CA PRO A 190 18.93 -12.08 6.61
C PRO A 190 17.56 -12.64 6.22
N VAL A 191 17.41 -12.94 4.93
CA VAL A 191 16.22 -13.57 4.36
C VAL A 191 16.72 -14.74 3.53
N ASP A 192 16.15 -15.92 3.76
CA ASP A 192 16.33 -17.06 2.85
C ASP A 192 15.76 -16.76 1.46
N ASP A 193 16.18 -17.48 0.45
CA ASP A 193 15.67 -17.33 -0.91
C ASP A 193 14.21 -17.81 -1.01
N GLY A 194 13.35 -17.10 -0.31
CA GLY A 194 11.93 -17.44 -0.25
C GLY A 194 11.13 -17.07 -1.49
N ALA A 195 11.81 -16.71 -2.58
CA ALA A 195 11.17 -16.48 -3.88
C ALA A 195 11.42 -17.63 -4.87
N ASP A 196 12.24 -18.63 -4.51
CA ASP A 196 12.67 -19.76 -5.33
C ASP A 196 13.27 -19.34 -6.69
N VAL A 197 13.98 -18.21 -6.71
CA VAL A 197 14.56 -17.60 -7.92
C VAL A 197 16.09 -17.49 -7.89
N GLY A 198 16.75 -18.12 -6.90
CA GLY A 198 18.20 -18.04 -6.71
C GLY A 198 18.68 -16.63 -6.37
N ALA A 199 17.85 -15.80 -5.75
CA ALA A 199 18.18 -14.42 -5.41
C ALA A 199 19.29 -14.34 -4.36
N ARG A 200 20.26 -13.43 -4.56
CA ARG A 200 21.41 -13.26 -3.66
C ARG A 200 21.26 -12.01 -2.81
N GLN A 201 21.34 -12.16 -1.49
CA GLN A 201 21.37 -11.00 -0.57
C GLN A 201 22.77 -10.37 -0.60
N LEU A 202 22.83 -9.06 -0.77
CA LEU A 202 24.06 -8.26 -0.75
C LEU A 202 24.13 -7.44 0.55
N ALA A 203 25.34 -6.98 0.88
CA ALA A 203 25.63 -6.36 2.16
C ALA A 203 24.87 -5.05 2.38
N ASP A 204 24.77 -4.24 1.33
CA ASP A 204 24.16 -2.91 1.40
C ASP A 204 23.54 -2.49 0.06
N VAL A 205 22.90 -1.33 0.06
CA VAL A 205 22.25 -0.74 -1.13
C VAL A 205 23.26 -0.41 -2.22
N ALA A 206 24.47 0.04 -1.85
CA ALA A 206 25.49 0.39 -2.84
C ALA A 206 25.95 -0.85 -3.62
N ALA A 207 26.10 -1.99 -2.94
CA ALA A 207 26.41 -3.27 -3.59
C ALA A 207 25.30 -3.72 -4.55
N VAL A 208 24.03 -3.50 -4.21
CA VAL A 208 22.89 -3.80 -5.11
C VAL A 208 22.93 -2.90 -6.34
N CYS A 209 23.25 -1.61 -6.19
CA CYS A 209 23.34 -0.68 -7.32
C CYS A 209 24.56 -0.94 -8.23
N ALA A 210 25.59 -1.62 -7.73
CA ALA A 210 26.80 -1.94 -8.47
C ALA A 210 26.74 -3.30 -9.19
N ALA A 211 25.74 -4.13 -8.90
CA ALA A 211 25.57 -5.47 -9.50
C ALA A 211 24.84 -5.40 -10.83
#